data_9854727009f812db34fafba1a0c906d7
#
_entry.id   9854727009f812db34fafba1a0c906d7
#
_cell.length_a   1.000
_cell.length_b   1.000
_cell.length_c   1.000
_cell.angle_alpha   90.00
_cell.angle_beta   90.00
_cell.angle_gamma   90.00
#
_symmetry.space_group_name_H-M   'P 1'
#
loop_
_entity.id
_entity.type
_entity.pdbx_description
1 polymer ?
#
loop_
_entity_poly.entity_id
_entity_poly.type
_entity_poly.pdbx_seq_one_letter_code
_entity_poly.pdbx_strand_id
1 'polypeptide(L)'
;VGSEMCIRDRLKIVYEDAYIIVVEKMQGLLSVNTERQKERTAYTILNEYVQRSGRQFRVFIVHRLDRDTSGLMMFAKDEKTQRTLRDNWHDIVTDRRYVAVVEGSMEKDYDTVVSWLTDKTLYVSSSEYDDGGSKSITHYKTIKRANGYSLLELDLETGRKNQIRVHMQDLGHPIIGDGRYGREDAPNPIGRLALHAFKLCFYHPVTGDLMEFETPYPAEFKKLFLKK
;
A
#
# COMPACT_ATOMS: atom_id res chain seq x y z
N VAL A 1 24.70 5.53 -4.39
CA VAL A 1 24.53 5.42 -2.94
C VAL A 1 23.90 6.72 -2.48
N GLY A 2 22.57 6.86 -2.61
CA GLY A 2 21.82 8.03 -2.17
C GLY A 2 21.59 7.95 -0.67
N SER A 3 21.94 8.98 0.06
CA SER A 3 21.60 9.13 1.47
C SER A 3 20.09 9.11 1.62
N GLU A 4 19.58 8.17 2.42
CA GLU A 4 18.18 8.11 2.81
C GLU A 4 17.79 9.42 3.50
N MET A 5 17.06 10.29 2.79
CA MET A 5 16.66 11.59 3.32
C MET A 5 15.24 11.51 3.89
N CYS A 6 15.16 11.54 5.21
CA CYS A 6 13.89 11.62 5.93
C CYS A 6 13.31 13.04 5.76
N ILE A 7 12.23 13.17 5.00
CA ILE A 7 11.49 14.45 4.92
C ILE A 7 10.44 14.46 6.00
N ARG A 8 10.80 14.93 7.21
CA ARG A 8 9.98 14.87 8.40
C ARG A 8 9.57 13.43 8.75
N ASP A 9 9.30 13.14 9.98
CA ASP A 9 9.15 11.81 10.61
C ASP A 9 8.15 10.83 9.97
N ARG A 10 7.50 11.17 8.85
CA ARG A 10 6.42 10.38 8.24
C ARG A 10 6.63 9.97 6.78
N LEU A 11 7.67 10.47 6.11
CA LEU A 11 7.94 10.19 4.70
C LEU A 11 9.44 10.14 4.45
N LYS A 12 9.91 9.03 3.89
CA LYS A 12 11.33 8.82 3.55
C LYS A 12 11.46 8.73 2.04
N ILE A 13 12.37 9.50 1.43
CA ILE A 13 12.73 9.33 0.02
C ILE A 13 13.65 8.13 -0.09
N VAL A 14 13.26 7.16 -0.92
CA VAL A 14 14.02 5.94 -1.23
C VAL A 14 14.83 6.14 -2.51
N TYR A 15 14.24 6.81 -3.49
CA TYR A 15 14.88 7.12 -4.78
C TYR A 15 14.31 8.40 -5.38
N GLU A 16 15.14 9.14 -6.08
CA GLU A 16 14.73 10.33 -6.83
C GLU A 16 15.62 10.51 -8.05
N ASP A 17 15.01 10.86 -9.18
CA ASP A 17 15.69 11.34 -10.39
C ASP A 17 14.93 12.53 -11.01
N ALA A 18 15.18 12.80 -12.29
CA ALA A 18 14.50 13.90 -12.99
C ALA A 18 12.99 13.65 -13.22
N TYR A 19 12.54 12.41 -13.19
CA TYR A 19 11.20 11.99 -13.65
C TYR A 19 10.30 11.42 -12.57
N ILE A 20 10.88 10.74 -11.58
CA ILE A 20 10.14 10.04 -10.53
C ILE A 20 10.74 10.27 -9.13
N ILE A 21 9.88 10.10 -8.13
CA ILE A 21 10.28 9.97 -6.71
C ILE A 21 9.62 8.72 -6.14
N VAL A 22 10.41 7.81 -5.57
CA VAL A 22 9.93 6.66 -4.79
C VAL A 22 10.12 6.97 -3.31
N VAL A 23 9.07 6.75 -2.55
CA VAL A 23 9.05 7.06 -1.12
C VAL A 23 8.55 5.88 -0.31
N GLU A 24 8.97 5.79 0.94
CA GLU A 24 8.35 4.98 1.97
C GLU A 24 7.46 5.87 2.84
N LYS A 25 6.16 5.60 2.80
CA LYS A 25 5.14 6.33 3.57
C LYS A 25 4.89 5.63 4.89
N MET A 26 4.90 6.38 5.97
CA MET A 26 4.50 5.86 7.28
C MET A 26 2.96 5.75 7.38
N GLN A 27 2.50 4.89 8.28
CA GLN A 27 1.09 4.79 8.62
C GLN A 27 0.51 6.12 9.13
N GLY A 28 -0.78 6.30 9.02
CA GLY A 28 -1.48 7.49 9.50
C GLY A 28 -1.30 8.73 8.62
N LEU A 29 -0.44 8.67 7.59
CA LEU A 29 -0.26 9.74 6.61
C LEU A 29 -1.14 9.47 5.38
N LEU A 30 -2.00 10.42 5.01
CA LEU A 30 -2.73 10.36 3.75
C LEU A 30 -1.78 10.48 2.56
N SER A 31 -2.04 9.71 1.51
CA SER A 31 -1.31 9.86 0.23
C SER A 31 -1.66 11.20 -0.43
N VAL A 32 -2.94 11.54 -0.46
CA VAL A 32 -3.48 12.75 -1.09
C VAL A 32 -4.67 13.29 -0.28
N ASN A 33 -4.95 14.59 -0.42
CA ASN A 33 -6.12 15.22 0.19
C ASN A 33 -7.42 14.70 -0.43
N THR A 34 -8.46 14.66 0.38
CA THR A 34 -9.85 14.57 -0.07
C THR A 34 -10.49 15.95 0.09
N GLU A 35 -11.57 16.22 -0.63
CA GLU A 35 -12.31 17.50 -0.53
C GLU A 35 -12.70 17.89 0.91
N ARG A 36 -12.85 16.88 1.77
CA ARG A 36 -13.30 17.07 3.16
C ARG A 36 -12.17 17.19 4.20
N GLN A 37 -10.92 16.88 3.82
CA GLN A 37 -9.80 16.85 4.77
C GLN A 37 -8.62 17.65 4.23
N LYS A 38 -8.37 18.82 4.82
CA LYS A 38 -7.20 19.68 4.53
C LYS A 38 -6.00 19.29 5.41
N GLU A 39 -5.77 18.02 5.60
CA GLU A 39 -4.62 17.53 6.36
C GLU A 39 -3.36 17.51 5.49
N ARG A 40 -2.21 17.45 6.15
CA ARG A 40 -0.93 17.28 5.50
C ARG A 40 -0.82 15.85 4.93
N THR A 41 -0.46 15.73 3.67
CA THR A 41 -0.39 14.45 2.94
C THR A 41 1.00 14.21 2.38
N ALA A 42 1.30 12.98 1.94
CA ALA A 42 2.54 12.68 1.23
C ALA A 42 2.73 13.59 0.01
N TYR A 43 1.64 13.84 -0.75
CA TYR A 43 1.62 14.75 -1.88
C TYR A 43 2.02 16.18 -1.49
N THR A 44 1.44 16.74 -0.42
CA THR A 44 1.77 18.12 0.00
C THR A 44 3.20 18.23 0.51
N ILE A 45 3.67 17.23 1.27
CA ILE A 45 5.04 17.17 1.78
C ILE A 45 6.05 17.14 0.62
N LEU A 46 5.81 16.29 -0.39
CA LEU A 46 6.71 16.19 -1.55
C LEU A 46 6.68 17.44 -2.43
N ASN A 47 5.53 18.10 -2.60
CA ASN A 47 5.48 19.38 -3.31
C ASN A 47 6.30 20.45 -2.58
N GLU A 48 6.16 20.58 -1.27
CA GLU A 48 7.02 21.48 -0.47
C GLU A 48 8.52 21.16 -0.63
N TYR A 49 8.85 19.87 -0.73
CA TYR A 49 10.23 19.44 -0.92
C TYR A 49 10.79 19.84 -2.29
N VAL A 50 10.12 19.48 -3.39
CA VAL A 50 10.63 19.78 -4.75
C VAL A 50 10.62 21.27 -5.03
N GLN A 51 9.70 22.03 -4.45
CA GLN A 51 9.62 23.49 -4.61
C GLN A 51 10.77 24.27 -3.94
N ARG A 52 11.56 23.62 -3.09
CA ARG A 52 12.81 24.21 -2.58
C ARG A 52 13.85 24.44 -3.70
N SER A 53 13.82 23.60 -4.74
CA SER A 53 14.68 23.73 -5.92
C SER A 53 14.12 24.69 -6.98
N GLY A 54 12.84 25.09 -6.84
CA GLY A 54 12.16 26.04 -7.73
C GLY A 54 10.65 25.94 -7.62
N ARG A 55 9.93 27.07 -7.57
CA ARG A 55 8.49 27.11 -7.38
C ARG A 55 7.68 26.42 -8.49
N GLN A 56 8.27 26.25 -9.67
CA GLN A 56 7.67 25.57 -10.82
C GLN A 56 7.63 24.04 -10.67
N PHE A 57 8.47 23.46 -9.80
CA PHE A 57 8.52 22.02 -9.63
C PHE A 57 7.32 21.50 -8.84
N ARG A 58 6.78 20.38 -9.29
CA ARG A 58 5.64 19.69 -8.67
C ARG A 58 5.82 18.19 -8.76
N VAL A 59 5.14 17.47 -7.87
CA VAL A 59 4.95 16.02 -8.02
C VAL A 59 3.53 15.73 -8.47
N PHE A 60 3.35 14.60 -9.14
CA PHE A 60 2.10 14.16 -9.72
C PHE A 60 1.78 12.76 -9.20
N ILE A 61 0.52 12.55 -8.83
CA ILE A 61 0.06 11.29 -8.24
C ILE A 61 -0.09 10.26 -9.34
N VAL A 62 0.50 9.08 -9.13
CA VAL A 62 0.41 7.92 -10.02
C VAL A 62 -0.50 6.87 -9.43
N HIS A 63 -0.27 6.52 -8.16
CA HIS A 63 -1.08 5.60 -7.37
C HIS A 63 -1.13 6.06 -5.91
N ARG A 64 -1.85 5.31 -5.08
CA ARG A 64 -2.02 5.67 -3.67
C ARG A 64 -1.99 4.46 -2.75
N LEU A 65 -1.57 4.69 -1.51
CA LEU A 65 -1.81 3.83 -0.36
C LEU A 65 -2.89 4.44 0.53
N ASP A 66 -3.63 3.61 1.23
CA ASP A 66 -4.59 4.09 2.24
C ASP A 66 -3.85 4.77 3.40
N ARG A 67 -4.57 5.59 4.20
CA ARG A 67 -3.99 6.34 5.32
C ARG A 67 -3.13 5.46 6.22
N ASP A 68 -3.69 4.34 6.66
CA ASP A 68 -3.09 3.48 7.68
C ASP A 68 -2.18 2.38 7.11
N THR A 69 -2.12 2.25 5.78
CA THR A 69 -1.16 1.40 5.08
C THR A 69 0.16 2.14 4.96
N SER A 70 1.24 1.52 5.43
CA SER A 70 2.61 2.02 5.23
C SER A 70 3.27 1.37 4.02
N GLY A 71 4.41 1.89 3.59
CA GLY A 71 5.27 1.27 2.60
C GLY A 71 5.53 2.09 1.36
N LEU A 72 6.01 1.43 0.32
CA LEU A 72 6.52 2.02 -0.90
C LEU A 72 5.41 2.57 -1.79
N MET A 73 5.61 3.78 -2.27
CA MET A 73 4.82 4.39 -3.33
C MET A 73 5.66 5.33 -4.17
N MET A 74 5.21 5.63 -5.41
CA MET A 74 5.91 6.55 -6.29
C MET A 74 5.04 7.71 -6.74
N PHE A 75 5.71 8.80 -7.12
CA PHE A 75 5.15 9.97 -7.76
C PHE A 75 5.93 10.29 -9.02
N ALA A 76 5.28 10.85 -10.01
CA ALA A 76 5.96 11.46 -11.16
C ALA A 76 6.36 12.91 -10.84
N LYS A 77 7.34 13.44 -11.56
CA LYS A 77 7.81 14.83 -11.43
C LYS A 77 7.35 15.73 -12.59
N ASP A 78 6.69 15.16 -13.58
CA ASP A 78 6.07 15.90 -14.69
C ASP A 78 4.80 15.17 -15.19
N GLU A 79 3.95 15.90 -15.92
CA GLU A 79 2.66 15.39 -16.40
C GLU A 79 2.80 14.29 -17.46
N LYS A 80 3.82 14.34 -18.30
CA LYS A 80 4.07 13.33 -19.34
C LYS A 80 4.41 12.00 -18.67
N THR A 81 5.32 12.01 -17.71
CA THR A 81 5.70 10.84 -16.92
C THR A 81 4.51 10.28 -16.14
N GLN A 82 3.69 11.15 -15.51
CA GLN A 82 2.46 10.73 -14.83
C GLN A 82 1.51 10.01 -15.78
N ARG A 83 1.26 10.59 -16.96
CA ARG A 83 0.36 10.01 -17.96
C ARG A 83 0.88 8.65 -18.44
N THR A 84 2.17 8.57 -18.79
CA THR A 84 2.80 7.30 -19.19
C THR A 84 2.60 6.21 -18.14
N LEU A 85 2.87 6.51 -16.86
CA LEU A 85 2.72 5.55 -15.76
C LEU A 85 1.25 5.15 -15.53
N ARG A 86 0.30 6.06 -15.62
CA ARG A 86 -1.11 5.77 -15.39
C ARG A 86 -1.74 4.98 -16.52
N ASP A 87 -1.46 5.37 -17.77
CA ASP A 87 -2.05 4.77 -18.95
C ASP A 87 -1.51 3.35 -19.21
N ASN A 88 -0.27 3.09 -18.78
CA ASN A 88 0.41 1.80 -18.97
C ASN A 88 0.76 1.12 -17.63
N TRP A 89 -0.02 1.36 -16.59
CA TRP A 89 0.27 0.87 -15.24
C TRP A 89 0.54 -0.64 -15.17
N HIS A 90 -0.31 -1.44 -15.82
CA HIS A 90 -0.21 -2.91 -15.80
C HIS A 90 0.98 -3.45 -16.59
N ASP A 91 1.46 -2.70 -17.58
CA ASP A 91 2.63 -3.11 -18.40
C ASP A 91 3.94 -2.64 -17.74
N ILE A 92 3.90 -1.51 -17.05
CA ILE A 92 5.07 -0.88 -16.43
C ILE A 92 5.35 -1.48 -15.05
N VAL A 93 4.33 -1.64 -14.20
CA VAL A 93 4.49 -2.14 -12.83
C VAL A 93 4.44 -3.67 -12.82
N THR A 94 5.60 -4.29 -12.64
CA THR A 94 5.78 -5.74 -12.77
C THR A 94 5.55 -6.51 -11.48
N ASP A 95 5.77 -5.89 -10.32
CA ASP A 95 5.59 -6.55 -9.03
C ASP A 95 5.23 -5.51 -7.95
N ARG A 96 4.18 -5.81 -7.18
CA ARG A 96 3.69 -4.93 -6.11
C ARG A 96 3.16 -5.77 -4.97
N ARG A 97 4.00 -5.95 -3.94
CA ARG A 97 3.69 -6.85 -2.84
C ARG A 97 3.50 -6.12 -1.52
N TYR A 98 2.61 -6.72 -0.75
CA TYR A 98 2.29 -6.31 0.60
C TYR A 98 2.62 -7.43 1.58
N VAL A 99 2.92 -7.06 2.80
CA VAL A 99 2.94 -7.96 3.95
C VAL A 99 1.83 -7.54 4.90
N ALA A 100 1.10 -8.53 5.40
CA ALA A 100 0.05 -8.31 6.39
C ALA A 100 0.12 -9.35 7.52
N VAL A 101 -0.35 -8.96 8.70
CA VAL A 101 -0.65 -9.91 9.77
C VAL A 101 -2.16 -9.95 9.96
N VAL A 102 -2.71 -11.14 9.88
CA VAL A 102 -4.15 -11.38 10.04
C VAL A 102 -4.44 -12.18 11.30
N GLU A 103 -5.66 -12.07 11.79
CA GLU A 103 -6.17 -12.86 12.92
C GLU A 103 -6.33 -14.34 12.54
N GLY A 104 -6.02 -15.22 13.48
CA GLY A 104 -6.22 -16.65 13.32
C GLY A 104 -5.13 -17.34 12.50
N SER A 105 -5.34 -18.64 12.28
CA SER A 105 -4.46 -19.50 11.48
C SER A 105 -5.10 -19.70 10.12
N MET A 106 -4.51 -19.15 9.07
CA MET A 106 -4.95 -19.38 7.69
C MET A 106 -4.93 -20.87 7.38
N GLU A 107 -5.97 -21.38 6.74
CA GLU A 107 -6.06 -22.80 6.39
C GLU A 107 -5.12 -23.17 5.24
N LYS A 108 -5.06 -22.29 4.22
CA LYS A 108 -4.27 -22.54 3.01
C LYS A 108 -2.91 -21.85 3.06
N ASP A 109 -1.92 -22.46 2.42
CA ASP A 109 -0.59 -21.86 2.27
C ASP A 109 -0.57 -20.79 1.19
N TYR A 110 -1.41 -20.93 0.17
CA TYR A 110 -1.63 -19.91 -0.88
C TYR A 110 -3.04 -20.05 -1.45
N ASP A 111 -3.61 -18.93 -1.88
CA ASP A 111 -4.89 -18.89 -2.58
C ASP A 111 -5.06 -17.56 -3.32
N THR A 112 -6.11 -17.49 -4.13
CA THR A 112 -6.53 -16.29 -4.84
C THR A 112 -7.94 -15.91 -4.43
N VAL A 113 -8.12 -14.68 -3.98
CA VAL A 113 -9.43 -14.11 -3.67
C VAL A 113 -9.90 -13.26 -4.84
N VAL A 114 -11.07 -13.57 -5.34
CA VAL A 114 -11.72 -12.82 -6.43
C VAL A 114 -13.09 -12.36 -5.93
N SER A 115 -13.35 -11.07 -6.00
CA SER A 115 -14.66 -10.49 -5.67
C SER A 115 -14.92 -9.22 -6.48
N TRP A 116 -16.16 -8.70 -6.39
CA TRP A 116 -16.52 -7.41 -6.97
C TRP A 116 -16.72 -6.39 -5.84
N LEU A 117 -15.88 -5.37 -5.84
CA LEU A 117 -15.85 -4.34 -4.80
C LEU A 117 -16.66 -3.10 -5.20
N THR A 118 -17.52 -2.66 -4.31
CA THR A 118 -18.37 -1.48 -4.48
C THR A 118 -18.07 -0.42 -3.42
N ASP A 119 -17.66 0.79 -3.86
CA ASP A 119 -17.33 1.95 -3.02
C ASP A 119 -18.40 3.03 -3.13
N LYS A 120 -19.64 2.72 -2.75
CA LYS A 120 -20.79 3.66 -2.77
C LYS A 120 -21.13 4.24 -1.40
N THR A 121 -20.54 3.69 -0.33
CA THR A 121 -20.84 4.06 1.06
C THR A 121 -19.54 4.40 1.81
N LEU A 122 -19.65 4.60 3.13
CA LEU A 122 -18.47 4.75 4.01
C LEU A 122 -17.55 3.53 3.98
N TYR A 123 -18.12 2.34 3.71
CA TYR A 123 -17.42 1.07 3.63
C TYR A 123 -17.38 0.59 2.17
N VAL A 124 -16.29 -0.07 1.81
CA VAL A 124 -16.24 -0.87 0.59
C VAL A 124 -16.88 -2.21 0.92
N SER A 125 -17.88 -2.59 0.15
CA SER A 125 -18.51 -3.92 0.23
C SER A 125 -17.99 -4.82 -0.87
N SER A 126 -18.05 -6.13 -0.64
CA SER A 126 -17.69 -7.14 -1.63
C SER A 126 -18.89 -8.01 -1.99
N SER A 127 -18.85 -8.56 -3.20
CA SER A 127 -19.80 -9.56 -3.69
C SER A 127 -18.99 -10.69 -4.36
N GLU A 128 -19.42 -11.93 -4.17
CA GLU A 128 -18.84 -13.09 -4.87
C GLU A 128 -19.25 -13.13 -6.36
N TYR A 129 -20.25 -12.34 -6.74
CA TYR A 129 -20.81 -12.29 -8.09
C TYR A 129 -20.66 -10.89 -8.68
N ASP A 130 -20.65 -10.79 -10.00
CA ASP A 130 -20.69 -9.52 -10.72
C ASP A 130 -22.03 -8.82 -10.47
N ASP A 131 -22.03 -7.91 -9.51
CA ASP A 131 -23.16 -7.06 -9.11
C ASP A 131 -23.04 -5.63 -9.65
N GLY A 132 -22.12 -5.41 -10.62
CA GLY A 132 -21.74 -4.09 -11.14
C GLY A 132 -20.64 -3.41 -10.33
N GLY A 133 -20.05 -4.10 -9.37
CA GLY A 133 -18.85 -3.70 -8.66
C GLY A 133 -17.58 -3.78 -9.53
N SER A 134 -16.47 -3.37 -8.98
CA SER A 134 -15.17 -3.48 -9.66
C SER A 134 -14.51 -4.81 -9.34
N LYS A 135 -14.28 -5.65 -10.35
CA LYS A 135 -13.56 -6.92 -10.18
C LYS A 135 -12.22 -6.67 -9.50
N SER A 136 -11.93 -7.47 -8.48
CA SER A 136 -10.78 -7.33 -7.59
C SER A 136 -10.14 -8.68 -7.34
N ILE A 137 -8.83 -8.76 -7.54
CA ILE A 137 -8.07 -10.01 -7.45
C ILE A 137 -6.87 -9.79 -6.54
N THR A 138 -6.79 -10.60 -5.49
CA THR A 138 -5.69 -10.63 -4.54
C THR A 138 -5.17 -12.06 -4.39
N HIS A 139 -3.87 -12.24 -4.64
CA HIS A 139 -3.18 -13.49 -4.33
C HIS A 139 -2.55 -13.37 -2.95
N TYR A 140 -2.56 -14.44 -2.17
CA TYR A 140 -1.83 -14.46 -0.92
C TYR A 140 -1.02 -15.75 -0.74
N LYS A 141 0.07 -15.62 0.01
CA LYS A 141 0.90 -16.71 0.48
C LYS A 141 1.07 -16.58 1.98
N THR A 142 0.77 -17.65 2.71
CA THR A 142 1.00 -17.73 4.16
C THR A 142 2.46 -18.05 4.44
N ILE A 143 3.17 -17.11 5.06
CA ILE A 143 4.60 -17.21 5.36
C ILE A 143 4.82 -17.89 6.72
N LYS A 144 3.97 -17.56 7.70
CA LYS A 144 4.10 -18.08 9.07
C LYS A 144 2.77 -18.09 9.79
N ARG A 145 2.57 -19.07 10.67
CA ARG A 145 1.44 -19.18 11.60
C ARG A 145 2.00 -19.36 13.01
N ALA A 146 1.64 -18.50 13.93
CA ALA A 146 1.99 -18.65 15.36
C ALA A 146 1.15 -17.70 16.22
N ASN A 147 0.97 -18.07 17.49
CA ASN A 147 0.35 -17.21 18.51
C ASN A 147 -1.06 -16.70 18.17
N GLY A 148 -1.83 -17.44 17.36
CA GLY A 148 -3.16 -17.03 16.91
C GLY A 148 -3.16 -16.02 15.76
N TYR A 149 -2.04 -15.87 15.04
CA TYR A 149 -1.87 -14.97 13.89
C TYR A 149 -1.28 -15.70 12.69
N SER A 150 -1.51 -15.13 11.51
CA SER A 150 -0.83 -15.54 10.28
C SER A 150 -0.15 -14.33 9.62
N LEU A 151 1.09 -14.54 9.19
CA LEU A 151 1.85 -13.58 8.38
C LEU A 151 1.67 -13.93 6.91
N LEU A 152 1.19 -12.98 6.13
CA LEU A 152 0.90 -13.16 4.71
C LEU A 152 1.75 -12.23 3.85
N GLU A 153 2.24 -12.74 2.73
CA GLU A 153 2.57 -11.92 1.57
C GLU A 153 1.37 -11.88 0.63
N LEU A 154 1.09 -10.70 0.07
CA LEU A 154 -0.03 -10.50 -0.84
C LEU A 154 0.47 -9.81 -2.11
N ASP A 155 -0.04 -10.28 -3.25
CA ASP A 155 0.18 -9.70 -4.56
C ASP A 155 -1.17 -9.26 -5.17
N LEU A 156 -1.17 -8.09 -5.79
CA LEU A 156 -2.38 -7.45 -6.30
C LEU A 156 -2.38 -7.37 -7.82
N GLU A 157 -3.26 -8.11 -8.49
CA GLU A 157 -3.55 -7.85 -9.90
C GLU A 157 -4.34 -6.55 -10.07
N THR A 158 -5.19 -6.21 -9.12
CA THR A 158 -6.00 -5.00 -9.11
C THR A 158 -5.68 -4.16 -7.87
N GLY A 159 -5.96 -2.87 -7.90
CA GLY A 159 -5.66 -1.94 -6.78
C GLY A 159 -6.87 -1.12 -6.36
N ARG A 160 -7.96 -1.76 -5.93
CA ARG A 160 -9.16 -1.06 -5.47
C ARG A 160 -9.00 -0.58 -4.04
N LYS A 161 -9.75 0.46 -3.69
CA LYS A 161 -9.77 1.02 -2.33
C LYS A 161 -10.06 -0.07 -1.29
N ASN A 162 -9.25 -0.14 -0.24
CA ASN A 162 -9.33 -1.11 0.85
C ASN A 162 -9.35 -2.60 0.43
N GLN A 163 -8.96 -2.94 -0.80
CA GLN A 163 -9.13 -4.29 -1.38
C GLN A 163 -8.59 -5.39 -0.47
N ILE A 164 -7.34 -5.32 -0.02
CA ILE A 164 -6.75 -6.35 0.84
C ILE A 164 -7.53 -6.47 2.14
N ARG A 165 -7.93 -5.36 2.73
CA ARG A 165 -8.64 -5.31 4.02
C ARG A 165 -9.99 -6.00 3.94
N VAL A 166 -10.73 -5.74 2.87
CA VAL A 166 -12.04 -6.37 2.60
C VAL A 166 -11.86 -7.87 2.33
N HIS A 167 -10.93 -8.26 1.46
CA HIS A 167 -10.68 -9.66 1.13
C HIS A 167 -10.27 -10.48 2.36
N MET A 168 -9.44 -9.93 3.26
CA MET A 168 -9.06 -10.64 4.49
C MET A 168 -10.23 -10.76 5.47
N GLN A 169 -11.11 -9.76 5.53
CA GLN A 169 -12.37 -9.86 6.30
C GLN A 169 -13.28 -10.94 5.72
N ASP A 170 -13.46 -10.99 4.40
CA ASP A 170 -14.31 -11.99 3.72
C ASP A 170 -13.83 -13.41 3.97
N LEU A 171 -12.52 -13.62 4.08
CA LEU A 171 -11.94 -14.91 4.45
C LEU A 171 -12.10 -15.25 5.94
N GLY A 172 -12.66 -14.36 6.77
CA GLY A 172 -12.77 -14.55 8.22
C GLY A 172 -11.47 -14.30 8.99
N HIS A 173 -10.45 -13.74 8.34
CA HIS A 173 -9.14 -13.44 8.89
C HIS A 173 -8.80 -11.94 8.74
N PRO A 174 -9.52 -11.03 9.45
CA PRO A 174 -9.27 -9.61 9.32
C PRO A 174 -7.84 -9.24 9.70
N ILE A 175 -7.34 -8.15 9.12
CA ILE A 175 -5.99 -7.65 9.42
C ILE A 175 -5.95 -7.10 10.85
N ILE A 176 -4.90 -7.41 11.57
CA ILE A 176 -4.67 -6.90 12.93
C ILE A 176 -4.67 -5.36 12.93
N GLY A 177 -5.40 -4.79 13.87
CA GLY A 177 -5.50 -3.33 14.03
C GLY A 177 -6.36 -2.64 12.98
N ASP A 178 -7.17 -3.39 12.23
CA ASP A 178 -8.12 -2.81 11.29
C ASP A 178 -9.37 -2.31 12.02
N GLY A 179 -9.44 -1.00 12.30
CA GLY A 179 -10.57 -0.37 12.97
C GLY A 179 -11.83 -0.24 12.11
N ARG A 180 -11.82 -0.72 10.85
CA ARG A 180 -12.96 -0.62 9.94
C ARG A 180 -13.50 -1.98 9.50
N TYR A 181 -12.61 -2.91 9.20
CA TYR A 181 -12.92 -4.26 8.71
C TYR A 181 -12.53 -5.35 9.71
N GLY A 182 -11.90 -4.97 10.82
CA GLY A 182 -11.62 -5.85 11.94
C GLY A 182 -12.82 -6.11 12.83
N ARG A 183 -12.66 -7.01 13.80
CA ARG A 183 -13.66 -7.22 14.86
C ARG A 183 -13.59 -6.09 15.88
N GLU A 184 -14.75 -5.64 16.36
CA GLU A 184 -14.86 -4.46 17.23
C GLU A 184 -14.01 -4.58 18.52
N ASP A 185 -13.96 -5.75 19.14
CA ASP A 185 -13.22 -6.02 20.37
C ASP A 185 -11.87 -6.74 20.16
N ALA A 186 -11.37 -6.77 18.91
CA ALA A 186 -10.12 -7.45 18.63
C ALA A 186 -8.91 -6.74 19.25
N PRO A 187 -7.97 -7.47 19.88
CA PRO A 187 -6.76 -6.87 20.41
C PRO A 187 -5.90 -6.29 19.29
N ASN A 188 -5.38 -5.10 19.52
CA ASN A 188 -4.40 -4.48 18.61
C ASN A 188 -3.02 -4.39 19.31
N PRO A 189 -2.26 -5.48 19.35
CA PRO A 189 -1.01 -5.56 20.12
C PRO A 189 0.13 -4.71 19.54
N ILE A 190 -0.02 -4.18 18.33
CA ILE A 190 1.00 -3.36 17.66
C ILE A 190 0.59 -1.90 17.49
N GLY A 191 -0.64 -1.55 17.88
CA GLY A 191 -1.14 -0.16 17.88
C GLY A 191 -1.34 0.44 16.49
N ARG A 192 -1.41 -0.40 15.42
CA ARG A 192 -1.58 0.05 14.03
C ARG A 192 -2.23 -1.03 13.16
N LEU A 193 -2.66 -0.63 11.96
CA LEU A 193 -3.02 -1.58 10.90
C LEU A 193 -1.77 -2.38 10.47
N ALA A 194 -1.86 -3.69 10.56
CA ALA A 194 -0.76 -4.60 10.17
C ALA A 194 -0.72 -4.84 8.65
N LEU A 195 -0.60 -3.76 7.87
CA LEU A 195 -0.50 -3.81 6.40
C LEU A 195 0.61 -2.87 5.91
N HIS A 196 1.51 -3.41 5.08
CA HIS A 196 2.67 -2.67 4.59
C HIS A 196 3.02 -3.08 3.16
N ALA A 197 3.15 -2.09 2.26
CA ALA A 197 3.59 -2.26 0.88
C ALA A 197 5.12 -2.37 0.85
N PHE A 198 5.67 -3.59 0.92
CA PHE A 198 7.10 -3.78 1.12
C PHE A 198 7.91 -3.85 -0.19
N LYS A 199 7.27 -4.17 -1.33
CA LYS A 199 7.96 -4.30 -2.61
C LYS A 199 7.23 -3.57 -3.73
N LEU A 200 8.02 -2.89 -4.57
CA LEU A 200 7.56 -2.18 -5.75
C LEU A 200 8.61 -2.34 -6.86
N CYS A 201 8.24 -3.01 -7.95
CA CYS A 201 9.09 -3.18 -9.13
C CYS A 201 8.37 -2.63 -10.36
N PHE A 202 9.08 -1.91 -11.19
CA PHE A 202 8.52 -1.32 -12.40
C PHE A 202 9.61 -1.01 -13.43
N TYR A 203 9.24 -0.92 -14.70
CA TYR A 203 10.12 -0.35 -15.71
C TYR A 203 10.11 1.18 -15.61
N HIS A 204 11.28 1.78 -15.60
CA HIS A 204 11.40 3.24 -15.56
C HIS A 204 10.70 3.87 -16.77
N PRO A 205 9.75 4.82 -16.58
CA PRO A 205 8.86 5.29 -17.65
C PRO A 205 9.56 6.03 -18.79
N VAL A 206 10.82 6.42 -18.62
CA VAL A 206 11.62 7.16 -19.61
C VAL A 206 12.79 6.33 -20.10
N THR A 207 13.56 5.69 -19.22
CA THR A 207 14.75 4.92 -19.61
C THR A 207 14.44 3.47 -19.96
N GLY A 208 13.33 2.91 -19.48
CA GLY A 208 12.96 1.51 -19.66
C GLY A 208 13.71 0.53 -18.76
N ASP A 209 14.58 1.00 -17.88
CA ASP A 209 15.32 0.16 -16.94
C ASP A 209 14.39 -0.45 -15.90
N LEU A 210 14.65 -1.71 -15.52
CA LEU A 210 13.94 -2.34 -14.43
C LEU A 210 14.39 -1.74 -13.09
N MET A 211 13.44 -1.18 -12.37
CA MET A 211 13.63 -0.59 -11.04
C MET A 211 13.00 -1.51 -10.00
N GLU A 212 13.76 -1.87 -8.98
CA GLU A 212 13.31 -2.74 -7.89
C GLU A 212 13.57 -2.08 -6.54
N PHE A 213 12.52 -1.94 -5.75
CA PHE A 213 12.58 -1.38 -4.41
C PHE A 213 11.94 -2.34 -3.42
N GLU A 214 12.60 -2.56 -2.30
CA GLU A 214 12.12 -3.43 -1.24
C GLU A 214 12.48 -2.84 0.12
N THR A 215 11.55 -2.91 1.06
CA THR A 215 11.76 -2.56 2.46
C THR A 215 11.68 -3.81 3.33
N PRO A 216 12.35 -3.86 4.47
CA PRO A 216 12.13 -4.94 5.43
C PRO A 216 10.69 -4.93 5.94
N TYR A 217 10.17 -6.09 6.35
CA TYR A 217 8.91 -6.15 7.06
C TYR A 217 9.00 -5.36 8.36
N PRO A 218 7.96 -4.61 8.74
CA PRO A 218 7.94 -3.88 9.99
C PRO A 218 8.30 -4.76 11.19
N ALA A 219 9.18 -4.28 12.05
CA ALA A 219 9.69 -5.07 13.17
C ALA A 219 8.57 -5.51 14.14
N GLU A 220 7.55 -4.67 14.31
CA GLU A 220 6.37 -4.97 15.12
C GLU A 220 5.54 -6.14 14.58
N PHE A 221 5.53 -6.36 13.25
CA PHE A 221 4.87 -7.54 12.66
C PHE A 221 5.61 -8.82 13.04
N LYS A 222 6.94 -8.80 12.95
CA LYS A 222 7.78 -9.97 13.28
C LYS A 222 7.69 -10.35 14.76
N LYS A 223 7.56 -9.36 15.66
CA LYS A 223 7.45 -9.59 17.11
C LYS A 223 6.25 -10.43 17.50
N LEU A 224 5.14 -10.38 16.76
CA LEU A 224 3.95 -11.19 17.01
C LEU A 224 4.20 -12.71 16.88
N PHE A 225 5.25 -13.09 16.17
CA PHE A 225 5.63 -14.49 15.89
C PHE A 225 6.81 -15.00 16.71
N LEU A 226 7.31 -14.21 17.64
CA LEU A 226 8.34 -14.66 18.58
C LEU A 226 7.69 -15.55 19.65
N LYS A 227 8.42 -16.59 20.08
CA LYS A 227 8.00 -17.39 21.24
C LYS A 227 7.93 -16.48 22.48
N LYS A 228 6.81 -16.56 23.17
CA LYS A 228 6.70 -16.01 24.53
C LYS A 228 7.47 -16.86 25.51
#